data_1a5d89002bc15f061dbe252eaa8a1bf9
#
_entry.id   1a5d89002bc15f061dbe252eaa8a1bf9
#
_cell.length_a   1.000
_cell.length_b   1.000
_cell.length_c   1.000
_cell.angle_alpha   90.00
_cell.angle_beta   90.00
_cell.angle_gamma   90.00
#
_symmetry.space_group_name_H-M   'P 1'
#
loop_
_entity.id
_entity.type
_entity.pdbx_description
1 polymer ?
#
loop_
_entity_poly.entity_id
_entity_poly.type
_entity_poly.pdbx_seq_one_letter_code
_entity_poly.pdbx_strand_id
1 'polypeptide(L)'
;MIRVILADDQKLIRAGFRVLVEAAGDVEVVGEAVNGEQAVALARAEHPDVILMDIRMPEVDGLEATRRIAADGDLAGVKVVILTTFETDEYVYQALRAGASGFLVKDAETEDLIRAVRVAARGEALLSPSVTRRLIATFASRGPATGSAFGSATGSAVGPGTGGRAGQRGGPDRPGPGRDLSRITEREREVLSLVAEGLSNDEIATRLYLSPLTTKTHVSHIMTKLDARDRAQLVIIAYESGLVVPGVTGI
;
A
#
# COMPACT_ATOMS: atom_id res chain seq x y z
N MET A 1 -21.85 -5.54 8.86
CA MET A 1 -21.59 -6.32 7.64
C MET A 1 -20.49 -5.61 6.90
N ILE A 2 -19.40 -6.31 6.55
CA ILE A 2 -18.29 -5.74 5.77
C ILE A 2 -18.68 -5.78 4.30
N ARG A 3 -18.69 -4.63 3.63
CA ARG A 3 -19.05 -4.49 2.21
C ARG A 3 -17.83 -4.69 1.32
N VAL A 4 -17.89 -5.66 0.41
CA VAL A 4 -16.75 -6.06 -0.42
C VAL A 4 -17.09 -5.93 -1.91
N ILE A 5 -16.14 -5.43 -2.70
CA ILE A 5 -16.14 -5.54 -4.16
C ILE A 5 -15.10 -6.58 -4.56
N LEU A 6 -15.47 -7.43 -5.55
CA LEU A 6 -14.57 -8.39 -6.17
C LEU A 6 -14.19 -7.89 -7.57
N ALA A 7 -12.89 -7.66 -7.81
CA ALA A 7 -12.37 -7.22 -9.09
C ALA A 7 -11.37 -8.25 -9.65
N ASP A 8 -11.79 -8.98 -10.67
CA ASP A 8 -11.02 -10.04 -11.33
C ASP A 8 -11.61 -10.25 -12.73
N ASP A 9 -10.81 -10.44 -13.76
CA ASP A 9 -11.32 -10.66 -15.12
C ASP A 9 -11.88 -12.08 -15.32
N GLN A 10 -11.50 -13.04 -14.47
CA GLN A 10 -11.89 -14.44 -14.56
C GLN A 10 -13.20 -14.70 -13.82
N LYS A 11 -14.29 -14.89 -14.56
CA LYS A 11 -15.63 -15.12 -14.00
C LYS A 11 -15.71 -16.25 -12.97
N LEU A 12 -14.98 -17.35 -13.21
CA LEU A 12 -15.01 -18.52 -12.31
C LEU A 12 -14.33 -18.21 -10.96
N ILE A 13 -13.24 -17.46 -11.00
CA ILE A 13 -12.50 -17.03 -9.82
C ILE A 13 -13.38 -16.08 -8.99
N ARG A 14 -14.01 -15.06 -9.61
CA ARG A 14 -14.92 -14.16 -8.90
C ARG A 14 -16.07 -14.92 -8.24
N ALA A 15 -16.71 -15.84 -8.99
CA ALA A 15 -17.81 -16.66 -8.43
C ALA A 15 -17.35 -17.51 -7.22
N GLY A 16 -16.13 -18.07 -7.29
CA GLY A 16 -15.52 -18.80 -6.18
C GLY A 16 -15.31 -17.91 -4.96
N PHE A 17 -14.68 -16.76 -5.14
CA PHE A 17 -14.45 -15.82 -4.03
C PHE A 17 -15.74 -15.29 -3.43
N ARG A 18 -16.78 -15.02 -4.25
CA ARG A 18 -18.11 -14.63 -3.74
C ARG A 18 -18.63 -15.65 -2.75
N VAL A 19 -18.66 -16.92 -3.13
CA VAL A 19 -19.15 -18.01 -2.26
C VAL A 19 -18.33 -18.09 -0.97
N LEU A 20 -17.01 -17.99 -1.06
CA LEU A 20 -16.11 -18.10 0.09
C LEU A 20 -16.31 -16.94 1.08
N VAL A 21 -16.36 -15.69 0.59
CA VAL A 21 -16.48 -14.54 1.50
C VAL A 21 -17.89 -14.38 2.07
N GLU A 22 -18.94 -14.68 1.31
CA GLU A 22 -20.33 -14.64 1.80
C GLU A 22 -20.61 -15.76 2.83
N ALA A 23 -19.93 -16.90 2.72
CA ALA A 23 -20.04 -17.98 3.70
C ALA A 23 -19.54 -17.58 5.11
N ALA A 24 -18.75 -16.51 5.23
CA ALA A 24 -18.30 -15.98 6.51
C ALA A 24 -19.43 -15.36 7.37
N GLY A 25 -20.57 -15.02 6.77
CA GLY A 25 -21.76 -14.52 7.44
C GLY A 25 -21.72 -13.06 7.91
N ASP A 26 -20.53 -12.45 7.95
CA ASP A 26 -20.30 -11.04 8.31
C ASP A 26 -19.79 -10.19 7.13
N VAL A 27 -19.72 -10.78 5.93
CA VAL A 27 -19.24 -10.14 4.69
C VAL A 27 -20.33 -10.19 3.62
N GLU A 28 -20.50 -9.09 2.88
CA GLU A 28 -21.45 -8.95 1.78
C GLU A 28 -20.71 -8.47 0.52
N VAL A 29 -20.92 -9.17 -0.62
CA VAL A 29 -20.38 -8.73 -1.92
C VAL A 29 -21.37 -7.76 -2.57
N VAL A 30 -21.01 -6.48 -2.56
CA VAL A 30 -21.84 -5.37 -3.08
C VAL A 30 -21.61 -5.08 -4.55
N GLY A 31 -20.54 -5.63 -5.16
CA GLY A 31 -20.25 -5.43 -6.56
C GLY A 31 -19.19 -6.38 -7.13
N GLU A 32 -19.20 -6.55 -8.45
CA GLU A 32 -18.22 -7.31 -9.20
C GLU A 32 -17.70 -6.48 -10.38
N ALA A 33 -16.38 -6.44 -10.57
CA ALA A 33 -15.71 -5.77 -11.67
C ALA A 33 -14.88 -6.77 -12.48
N VAL A 34 -14.78 -6.57 -13.79
CA VAL A 34 -13.98 -7.40 -14.71
C VAL A 34 -12.70 -6.68 -15.15
N ASN A 35 -12.56 -5.41 -14.78
CA ASN A 35 -11.37 -4.60 -15.03
C ASN A 35 -11.24 -3.47 -13.99
N GLY A 36 -10.13 -2.76 -14.01
CA GLY A 36 -9.85 -1.70 -13.06
C GLY A 36 -10.75 -0.48 -13.19
N GLU A 37 -11.22 -0.15 -14.41
CA GLU A 37 -12.12 0.97 -14.64
C GLU A 37 -13.47 0.74 -13.93
N GLN A 38 -14.03 -0.46 -14.09
CA GLN A 38 -15.27 -0.85 -13.41
C GLN A 38 -15.07 -0.89 -11.89
N ALA A 39 -13.90 -1.37 -11.40
CA ALA A 39 -13.61 -1.39 -9.98
C ALA A 39 -13.61 0.02 -9.37
N VAL A 40 -13.00 1.00 -10.05
CA VAL A 40 -13.02 2.42 -9.61
C VAL A 40 -14.44 2.99 -9.65
N ALA A 41 -15.19 2.73 -10.71
CA ALA A 41 -16.58 3.21 -10.83
C ALA A 41 -17.48 2.64 -9.73
N LEU A 42 -17.38 1.34 -9.46
CA LEU A 42 -18.12 0.67 -8.38
C LEU A 42 -17.68 1.16 -7.00
N ALA A 43 -16.38 1.42 -6.79
CA ALA A 43 -15.90 1.97 -5.53
C ALA A 43 -16.56 3.31 -5.21
N ARG A 44 -16.73 4.19 -6.20
CA ARG A 44 -17.40 5.48 -6.05
C ARG A 44 -18.91 5.36 -5.82
N ALA A 45 -19.54 4.37 -6.46
CA ALA A 45 -20.99 4.18 -6.33
C ALA A 45 -21.39 3.52 -5.01
N GLU A 46 -20.62 2.51 -4.59
CA GLU A 46 -20.98 1.64 -3.49
C GLU A 46 -20.27 1.97 -2.17
N HIS A 47 -19.16 2.72 -2.21
CA HIS A 47 -18.33 3.00 -1.04
C HIS A 47 -18.07 1.75 -0.19
N PRO A 48 -17.42 0.69 -0.73
CA PRO A 48 -17.18 -0.55 -0.01
C PRO A 48 -16.15 -0.34 1.10
N ASP A 49 -16.14 -1.23 2.08
CA ASP A 49 -15.08 -1.27 3.09
C ASP A 49 -13.78 -1.83 2.50
N VAL A 50 -13.90 -2.88 1.66
CA VAL A 50 -12.76 -3.59 1.08
C VAL A 50 -13.00 -3.89 -0.40
N ILE A 51 -11.95 -3.79 -1.21
CA ILE A 51 -11.92 -4.29 -2.58
C ILE A 51 -10.87 -5.41 -2.65
N LEU A 52 -11.29 -6.61 -3.05
CA LEU A 52 -10.38 -7.68 -3.44
C LEU A 52 -10.06 -7.49 -4.91
N MET A 53 -8.80 -7.17 -5.23
CA MET A 53 -8.37 -6.66 -6.53
C MET A 53 -7.32 -7.57 -7.16
N ASP A 54 -7.63 -8.16 -8.31
CA ASP A 54 -6.59 -8.80 -9.12
C ASP A 54 -5.66 -7.76 -9.74
N ILE A 55 -4.39 -8.12 -9.91
CA ILE A 55 -3.40 -7.25 -10.58
C ILE A 55 -3.65 -7.23 -12.08
N ARG A 56 -3.82 -8.42 -12.68
CA ARG A 56 -3.87 -8.55 -14.14
C ARG A 56 -5.30 -8.57 -14.65
N MET A 57 -5.76 -7.41 -15.06
CA MET A 57 -7.06 -7.23 -15.69
C MET A 57 -6.91 -6.44 -17.00
N PRO A 58 -7.81 -6.62 -17.97
CA PRO A 58 -7.79 -5.90 -19.24
C PRO A 58 -8.06 -4.40 -19.05
N GLU A 59 -7.67 -3.57 -20.03
CA GLU A 59 -7.86 -2.11 -20.10
C GLU A 59 -7.13 -1.35 -19.00
N VAL A 60 -7.63 -1.38 -17.78
CA VAL A 60 -7.00 -0.80 -16.57
C VAL A 60 -6.65 -1.95 -15.62
N ASP A 61 -5.38 -2.11 -15.32
CA ASP A 61 -4.90 -3.12 -14.39
C ASP A 61 -5.21 -2.75 -12.93
N GLY A 62 -5.08 -3.74 -12.03
CA GLY A 62 -5.41 -3.55 -10.62
C GLY A 62 -4.46 -2.59 -9.89
N LEU A 63 -3.21 -2.44 -10.33
CA LEU A 63 -2.27 -1.50 -9.73
C LEU A 63 -2.67 -0.06 -10.05
N GLU A 64 -3.03 0.21 -11.29
CA GLU A 64 -3.52 1.52 -11.70
C GLU A 64 -4.88 1.85 -11.06
N ALA A 65 -5.81 0.87 -11.00
CA ALA A 65 -7.07 1.04 -10.28
C ALA A 65 -6.84 1.35 -8.79
N THR A 66 -5.93 0.63 -8.14
CA THR A 66 -5.56 0.88 -6.74
C THR A 66 -5.02 2.30 -6.55
N ARG A 67 -4.17 2.76 -7.46
CA ARG A 67 -3.60 4.12 -7.41
C ARG A 67 -4.68 5.20 -7.55
N ARG A 68 -5.65 5.00 -8.45
CA ARG A 68 -6.79 5.92 -8.64
C ARG A 68 -7.70 5.96 -7.40
N ILE A 69 -8.01 4.80 -6.82
CA ILE A 69 -8.78 4.69 -5.57
C ILE A 69 -8.02 5.36 -4.41
N ALA A 70 -6.71 5.14 -4.34
CA ALA A 70 -5.88 5.72 -3.29
C ALA A 70 -5.76 7.25 -3.38
N ALA A 71 -5.78 7.81 -4.59
CA ALA A 71 -5.69 9.25 -4.84
C ALA A 71 -7.04 9.98 -4.68
N ASP A 72 -8.15 9.26 -4.63
CA ASP A 72 -9.49 9.81 -4.51
C ASP A 72 -9.85 10.04 -3.05
N GLY A 73 -9.99 11.32 -2.65
CA GLY A 73 -10.31 11.71 -1.28
C GLY A 73 -11.65 11.18 -0.79
N ASP A 74 -12.63 11.01 -1.67
CA ASP A 74 -13.96 10.46 -1.32
C ASP A 74 -13.88 8.96 -1.01
N LEU A 75 -12.81 8.29 -1.47
CA LEU A 75 -12.55 6.87 -1.24
C LEU A 75 -11.48 6.60 -0.15
N ALA A 76 -11.16 7.58 0.68
CA ALA A 76 -10.14 7.44 1.74
C ALA A 76 -10.42 6.28 2.71
N GLY A 77 -11.70 5.94 2.93
CA GLY A 77 -12.11 4.81 3.76
C GLY A 77 -11.95 3.43 3.12
N VAL A 78 -11.94 3.36 1.78
CA VAL A 78 -11.90 2.10 1.02
C VAL A 78 -10.52 1.46 1.12
N LYS A 79 -10.45 0.19 1.47
CA LYS A 79 -9.20 -0.59 1.56
C LYS A 79 -9.07 -1.53 0.37
N VAL A 80 -7.90 -1.56 -0.25
CA VAL A 80 -7.63 -2.45 -1.37
C VAL A 80 -6.70 -3.58 -0.94
N VAL A 81 -7.17 -4.82 -1.03
CA VAL A 81 -6.37 -6.03 -0.85
C VAL A 81 -6.11 -6.63 -2.22
N ILE A 82 -4.85 -6.70 -2.60
CA ILE A 82 -4.45 -7.31 -3.86
C ILE A 82 -4.55 -8.83 -3.77
N LEU A 83 -5.18 -9.43 -4.76
CA LEU A 83 -5.18 -10.87 -4.99
C LEU A 83 -4.40 -11.20 -6.26
N THR A 84 -3.45 -12.13 -6.21
CA THR A 84 -2.66 -12.50 -7.38
C THR A 84 -2.26 -13.96 -7.37
N THR A 85 -2.06 -14.53 -8.56
CA THR A 85 -1.47 -15.86 -8.72
C THR A 85 0.06 -15.83 -8.69
N PHE A 86 0.67 -14.64 -8.83
CA PHE A 86 2.12 -14.48 -8.94
C PHE A 86 2.68 -13.67 -7.78
N GLU A 87 3.53 -14.31 -6.99
CA GLU A 87 4.27 -13.70 -5.91
C GLU A 87 5.65 -13.20 -6.38
N THR A 88 5.73 -12.26 -7.32
CA THR A 88 7.02 -11.60 -7.55
C THR A 88 7.17 -10.43 -6.59
N ASP A 89 8.34 -10.29 -5.99
CA ASP A 89 8.65 -9.23 -5.01
C ASP A 89 8.37 -7.83 -5.57
N GLU A 90 8.48 -7.67 -6.88
CA GLU A 90 8.21 -6.43 -7.58
C GLU A 90 6.73 -6.03 -7.53
N TYR A 91 5.80 -6.96 -7.72
CA TYR A 91 4.36 -6.68 -7.65
C TYR A 91 3.90 -6.32 -6.23
N VAL A 92 4.45 -6.97 -5.21
CA VAL A 92 4.14 -6.63 -3.81
C VAL A 92 4.51 -5.18 -3.53
N TYR A 93 5.73 -4.77 -3.91
CA TYR A 93 6.21 -3.41 -3.71
C TYR A 93 5.38 -2.38 -4.48
N GLN A 94 5.10 -2.65 -5.77
CA GLN A 94 4.30 -1.76 -6.61
C GLN A 94 2.86 -1.62 -6.07
N ALA A 95 2.25 -2.70 -5.61
CA ALA A 95 0.91 -2.69 -5.03
C ALA A 95 0.83 -1.80 -3.79
N LEU A 96 1.77 -1.96 -2.87
CA LEU A 96 1.81 -1.15 -1.66
C LEU A 96 2.11 0.33 -1.95
N ARG A 97 3.00 0.63 -2.91
CA ARG A 97 3.21 2.01 -3.38
C ARG A 97 1.99 2.60 -4.07
N ALA A 98 1.21 1.77 -4.75
CA ALA A 98 -0.07 2.20 -5.34
C ALA A 98 -1.14 2.52 -4.29
N GLY A 99 -0.95 2.14 -3.03
CA GLY A 99 -1.87 2.38 -1.93
C GLY A 99 -2.65 1.14 -1.48
N ALA A 100 -2.21 -0.07 -1.84
CA ALA A 100 -2.82 -1.29 -1.34
C ALA A 100 -2.63 -1.43 0.18
N SER A 101 -3.69 -1.85 0.87
CA SER A 101 -3.72 -2.11 2.31
C SER A 101 -3.30 -3.52 2.68
N GLY A 102 -3.26 -4.42 1.71
CA GLY A 102 -2.87 -5.81 1.90
C GLY A 102 -2.55 -6.52 0.58
N PHE A 103 -1.97 -7.69 0.72
CA PHE A 103 -1.59 -8.54 -0.40
C PHE A 103 -1.80 -10.02 -0.03
N LEU A 104 -2.45 -10.77 -0.89
CA LEU A 104 -2.74 -12.17 -0.70
C LEU A 104 -2.58 -12.93 -2.03
N VAL A 105 -2.14 -14.18 -1.96
CA VAL A 105 -2.12 -15.07 -3.13
C VAL A 105 -3.49 -15.72 -3.32
N LYS A 106 -3.87 -15.97 -4.58
CA LYS A 106 -5.19 -16.56 -4.91
C LYS A 106 -5.35 -18.02 -4.46
N ASP A 107 -4.25 -18.69 -4.14
CA ASP A 107 -4.22 -20.06 -3.58
C ASP A 107 -4.15 -20.08 -2.05
N ALA A 108 -4.31 -18.93 -1.38
CA ALA A 108 -4.39 -18.87 0.07
C ALA A 108 -5.61 -19.63 0.60
N GLU A 109 -5.49 -20.13 1.82
CA GLU A 109 -6.59 -20.80 2.52
C GLU A 109 -7.78 -19.83 2.73
N THR A 110 -8.99 -20.39 2.74
CA THR A 110 -10.23 -19.59 2.89
C THR A 110 -10.21 -18.74 4.16
N GLU A 111 -9.67 -19.29 5.25
CA GLU A 111 -9.53 -18.60 6.53
C GLU A 111 -8.63 -17.37 6.43
N ASP A 112 -7.56 -17.44 5.65
CA ASP A 112 -6.64 -16.31 5.42
C ASP A 112 -7.29 -15.22 4.56
N LEU A 113 -8.09 -15.60 3.56
CA LEU A 113 -8.86 -14.64 2.77
C LEU A 113 -9.86 -13.87 3.63
N ILE A 114 -10.66 -14.58 4.44
CA ILE A 114 -11.65 -13.96 5.33
C ILE A 114 -10.94 -13.09 6.39
N ARG A 115 -9.84 -13.58 6.94
CA ARG A 115 -9.01 -12.80 7.87
C ARG A 115 -8.51 -11.52 7.21
N ALA A 116 -8.02 -11.60 5.96
CA ALA A 116 -7.54 -10.45 5.21
C ALA A 116 -8.61 -9.37 5.06
N VAL A 117 -9.83 -9.76 4.68
CA VAL A 117 -10.97 -8.85 4.57
C VAL A 117 -11.28 -8.17 5.91
N ARG A 118 -11.35 -8.95 7.01
CA ARG A 118 -11.66 -8.40 8.34
C ARG A 118 -10.57 -7.46 8.87
N VAL A 119 -9.31 -7.79 8.64
CA VAL A 119 -8.15 -6.99 9.07
C VAL A 119 -8.10 -5.69 8.26
N ALA A 120 -8.25 -5.77 6.94
CA ALA A 120 -8.27 -4.60 6.06
C ALA A 120 -9.42 -3.65 6.42
N ALA A 121 -10.64 -4.16 6.63
CA ALA A 121 -11.81 -3.36 7.02
C ALA A 121 -11.60 -2.58 8.32
N ARG A 122 -10.73 -3.06 9.23
CA ARG A 122 -10.36 -2.34 10.46
C ARG A 122 -9.25 -1.29 10.26
N GLY A 123 -8.75 -1.14 9.03
CA GLY A 123 -7.59 -0.28 8.75
C GLY A 123 -6.26 -0.84 9.26
N GLU A 124 -6.24 -2.11 9.64
CA GLU A 124 -5.04 -2.84 9.98
C GLU A 124 -4.46 -3.44 8.69
N ALA A 125 -3.14 -3.32 8.45
CA ALA A 125 -2.55 -3.93 7.26
C ALA A 125 -2.31 -5.42 7.48
N LEU A 126 -2.79 -6.24 6.57
CA LEU A 126 -2.41 -7.64 6.49
C LEU A 126 -1.17 -7.76 5.60
N LEU A 127 -0.01 -7.61 6.20
CA LEU A 127 1.24 -8.05 5.60
C LEU A 127 1.59 -9.37 6.28
N SER A 128 1.46 -10.50 5.57
CA SER A 128 1.96 -11.77 6.09
C SER A 128 3.47 -11.65 6.37
N PRO A 129 4.03 -12.42 7.30
CA PRO A 129 5.47 -12.39 7.56
C PRO A 129 6.31 -12.66 6.31
N SER A 130 5.80 -13.45 5.36
CA SER A 130 6.43 -13.68 4.06
C SER A 130 6.44 -12.42 3.19
N VAL A 131 5.33 -11.71 3.09
CA VAL A 131 5.21 -10.44 2.35
C VAL A 131 6.08 -9.36 2.98
N THR A 132 6.11 -9.26 4.31
CA THR A 132 6.98 -8.31 5.02
C THR A 132 8.46 -8.59 4.74
N ARG A 133 8.91 -9.85 4.81
CA ARG A 133 10.30 -10.23 4.46
C ARG A 133 10.66 -9.89 3.01
N ARG A 134 9.74 -10.09 2.07
CA ARG A 134 9.94 -9.74 0.65
C ARG A 134 10.03 -8.24 0.43
N LEU A 135 9.19 -7.46 1.10
CA LEU A 135 9.33 -6.00 1.10
C LEU A 135 10.71 -5.56 1.58
N ILE A 136 11.16 -6.10 2.70
CA ILE A 136 12.49 -5.82 3.24
C ILE A 136 13.58 -6.16 2.22
N ALA A 137 13.51 -7.33 1.57
CA ALA A 137 14.47 -7.75 0.55
C ALA A 137 14.48 -6.81 -0.67
N THR A 138 13.30 -6.35 -1.12
CA THR A 138 13.19 -5.40 -2.24
C THR A 138 13.77 -4.03 -1.91
N PHE A 139 13.55 -3.53 -0.70
CA PHE A 139 14.20 -2.31 -0.23
C PHE A 139 15.72 -2.48 -0.12
N ALA A 140 16.18 -3.62 0.36
CA ALA A 140 17.61 -3.93 0.47
C ALA A 140 18.32 -3.94 -0.90
N SER A 141 17.65 -4.45 -1.94
CA SER A 141 18.21 -4.53 -3.29
C SER A 141 18.23 -3.20 -4.04
N ARG A 142 17.37 -2.25 -3.68
CA ARG A 142 17.27 -0.95 -4.35
C ARG A 142 18.18 0.14 -3.78
N GLY A 143 18.79 -0.07 -2.62
CA GLY A 143 19.62 0.91 -1.91
C GLY A 143 18.85 2.17 -1.47
N PRO A 144 19.40 3.02 -0.60
CA PRO A 144 18.83 4.32 -0.33
C PRO A 144 18.77 5.12 -1.64
N ALA A 145 17.64 5.76 -1.95
CA ALA A 145 17.47 6.57 -3.14
C ALA A 145 18.38 7.81 -3.09
N THR A 146 19.67 7.62 -3.36
CA THR A 146 20.57 8.69 -3.74
C THR A 146 20.21 9.07 -5.15
N GLY A 147 19.70 10.29 -5.34
CA GLY A 147 19.39 10.85 -6.63
C GLY A 147 20.57 10.67 -7.59
N SER A 148 20.42 9.80 -8.57
CA SER A 148 21.36 9.67 -9.66
C SER A 148 20.57 9.63 -10.97
N ALA A 149 20.83 10.66 -11.74
CA ALA A 149 20.36 10.93 -13.08
C ALA A 149 20.46 9.69 -13.99
N PHE A 150 19.40 9.39 -14.71
CA PHE A 150 19.50 8.68 -15.97
C PHE A 150 20.14 9.61 -17.01
N GLY A 151 21.46 9.52 -17.12
CA GLY A 151 22.22 10.08 -18.22
C GLY A 151 22.12 9.14 -19.42
N SER A 152 21.30 9.44 -20.39
CA SER A 152 21.37 8.85 -21.73
C SER A 152 22.65 9.33 -22.42
N ALA A 153 23.56 8.43 -22.66
CA ALA A 153 24.67 8.63 -23.57
C ALA A 153 24.23 8.29 -25.00
N THR A 154 24.00 9.28 -25.84
CA THR A 154 24.33 9.19 -27.28
C THR A 154 24.64 10.60 -27.78
N GLY A 155 25.74 10.66 -28.48
CA GLY A 155 26.50 11.82 -28.77
C GLY A 155 26.05 12.66 -29.96
N SER A 156 26.85 13.69 -30.13
CA SER A 156 27.24 14.45 -31.31
C SER A 156 26.57 15.79 -31.61
N ALA A 157 27.38 16.78 -31.42
CA ALA A 157 27.79 17.83 -32.36
C ALA A 157 26.92 19.11 -32.56
N VAL A 158 27.55 20.23 -32.11
CA VAL A 158 27.80 21.51 -32.79
C VAL A 158 26.64 22.49 -33.07
N GLY A 159 26.79 23.67 -32.48
CA GLY A 159 26.48 24.97 -33.08
C GLY A 159 25.81 25.98 -32.17
N PRO A 160 26.32 27.23 -32.05
CA PRO A 160 25.85 28.24 -31.10
C PRO A 160 24.80 29.17 -31.70
N GLY A 161 23.84 29.62 -30.88
CA GLY A 161 22.85 30.61 -31.30
C GLY A 161 22.03 31.17 -30.15
N THR A 162 22.47 32.28 -29.65
CA THR A 162 21.73 33.47 -29.12
C THR A 162 20.31 33.37 -28.59
N GLY A 163 20.12 33.73 -27.33
CA GLY A 163 19.18 34.76 -26.89
C GLY A 163 17.72 34.40 -26.75
N GLY A 164 17.19 34.43 -25.49
CA GLY A 164 15.77 34.46 -25.24
C GLY A 164 15.41 34.21 -23.78
N ARG A 165 15.34 35.25 -22.97
CA ARG A 165 14.71 35.28 -21.65
C ARG A 165 13.23 35.02 -21.79
N ALA A 166 12.67 34.10 -21.04
CA ALA A 166 11.38 34.30 -20.34
C ALA A 166 10.93 33.03 -19.57
N GLY A 167 10.59 33.21 -18.32
CA GLY A 167 9.49 32.48 -17.70
C GLY A 167 9.80 31.18 -16.96
N GLN A 168 10.57 31.26 -15.87
CA GLN A 168 10.46 30.31 -14.76
C GLN A 168 9.05 30.36 -14.18
N ARG A 169 8.25 29.35 -14.42
CA ARG A 169 7.18 28.93 -13.51
C ARG A 169 7.45 27.49 -13.13
N GLY A 170 8.32 27.34 -12.14
CA GLY A 170 8.46 26.12 -11.39
C GLY A 170 7.17 25.89 -10.61
N GLY A 171 6.39 24.89 -11.02
CA GLY A 171 5.40 24.31 -10.14
C GLY A 171 6.14 23.66 -8.96
N PRO A 172 5.59 23.70 -7.74
CA PRO A 172 6.25 23.09 -6.61
C PRO A 172 6.31 21.58 -6.87
N ASP A 173 7.54 21.09 -6.97
CA ASP A 173 7.89 19.68 -6.88
C ASP A 173 7.37 19.22 -5.51
N ARG A 174 6.18 18.63 -5.48
CA ARG A 174 5.65 18.05 -4.25
C ARG A 174 6.51 16.84 -3.95
N PRO A 175 7.29 16.84 -2.85
CA PRO A 175 7.98 15.64 -2.42
C PRO A 175 6.92 14.55 -2.23
N GLY A 176 7.18 13.36 -2.76
CA GLY A 176 6.30 12.22 -2.57
C GLY A 176 6.01 12.00 -1.08
N PRO A 177 4.82 11.45 -0.71
CA PRO A 177 4.34 11.37 0.67
C PRO A 177 5.15 10.38 1.51
N GLY A 178 6.36 10.69 1.86
CA GLY A 178 7.18 9.72 2.60
C GLY A 178 8.47 10.27 3.20
N ARG A 179 8.82 11.51 2.93
CA ARG A 179 10.16 12.02 3.28
C ARG A 179 10.23 12.92 4.53
N ASP A 180 9.13 13.44 5.02
CA ASP A 180 9.16 14.37 6.15
C ASP A 180 8.66 13.73 7.46
N LEU A 181 9.59 13.10 8.19
CA LEU A 181 9.35 12.58 9.53
C LEU A 181 9.43 13.65 10.62
N SER A 182 9.58 14.93 10.28
CA SER A 182 9.65 16.02 11.27
C SER A 182 8.32 16.24 12.00
N ARG A 183 7.21 15.74 11.44
CA ARG A 183 5.86 15.87 11.99
C ARG A 183 5.56 14.88 13.13
N ILE A 184 6.38 13.86 13.30
CA ILE A 184 6.22 12.85 14.36
C ILE A 184 7.25 13.05 15.48
N THR A 185 6.84 12.74 16.70
CA THR A 185 7.71 12.81 17.90
C THR A 185 8.72 11.65 17.90
N GLU A 186 9.76 11.74 18.74
CA GLU A 186 10.72 10.64 18.91
C GLU A 186 10.03 9.33 19.32
N ARG A 187 9.04 9.40 20.20
CA ARG A 187 8.27 8.22 20.63
C ARG A 187 7.45 7.61 19.49
N GLU A 188 6.86 8.44 18.66
CA GLU A 188 6.15 7.99 17.47
C GLU A 188 7.12 7.41 16.43
N ARG A 189 8.35 7.93 16.36
CA ARG A 189 9.41 7.41 15.49
C ARG A 189 9.86 6.00 15.93
N GLU A 190 10.02 5.78 17.24
CA GLU A 190 10.29 4.44 17.77
C GLU A 190 9.17 3.45 17.44
N VAL A 191 7.91 3.86 17.63
CA VAL A 191 6.75 3.03 17.26
C VAL A 191 6.74 2.75 15.76
N LEU A 192 7.00 3.75 14.91
CA LEU A 192 7.04 3.60 13.46
C LEU A 192 8.14 2.61 13.01
N SER A 193 9.31 2.63 13.65
CA SER A 193 10.39 1.66 13.37
C SER A 193 9.94 0.23 13.66
N LEU A 194 9.27 0.00 14.78
CA LEU A 194 8.77 -1.34 15.14
C LEU A 194 7.62 -1.79 14.25
N VAL A 195 6.78 -0.85 13.78
CA VAL A 195 5.77 -1.11 12.74
C VAL A 195 6.43 -1.60 11.46
N ALA A 196 7.52 -0.97 11.05
CA ALA A 196 8.27 -1.34 9.84
C ALA A 196 9.02 -2.68 9.99
N GLU A 197 9.39 -3.06 11.21
CA GLU A 197 9.91 -4.40 11.53
C GLU A 197 8.84 -5.50 11.47
N GLY A 198 7.56 -5.13 11.33
CA GLY A 198 6.43 -6.06 11.21
C GLY A 198 5.77 -6.46 12.53
N LEU A 199 6.13 -5.83 13.67
CA LEU A 199 5.56 -6.15 14.97
C LEU A 199 4.07 -5.74 15.04
N SER A 200 3.24 -6.56 15.67
CA SER A 200 1.86 -6.23 16.03
C SER A 200 1.79 -5.15 17.13
N ASN A 201 0.62 -4.57 17.36
CA ASN A 201 0.45 -3.59 18.45
C ASN A 201 0.75 -4.20 19.84
N ASP A 202 0.45 -5.48 20.05
CA ASP A 202 0.72 -6.17 21.31
C ASP A 202 2.22 -6.41 21.52
N GLU A 203 2.94 -6.80 20.45
CA GLU A 203 4.40 -6.96 20.49
C GLU A 203 5.11 -5.62 20.71
N ILE A 204 4.66 -4.55 20.03
CA ILE A 204 5.16 -3.18 20.26
C ILE A 204 4.90 -2.74 21.69
N ALA A 205 3.69 -2.98 22.21
CA ALA A 205 3.31 -2.67 23.58
C ALA A 205 4.26 -3.34 24.59
N THR A 206 4.51 -4.62 24.38
CA THR A 206 5.44 -5.41 25.22
C THR A 206 6.85 -4.84 25.14
N ARG A 207 7.36 -4.56 23.93
CA ARG A 207 8.74 -4.08 23.71
C ARG A 207 8.97 -2.68 24.27
N LEU A 208 7.96 -1.81 24.23
CA LEU A 208 8.05 -0.42 24.69
C LEU A 208 7.48 -0.18 26.10
N TYR A 209 7.06 -1.25 26.78
CA TYR A 209 6.42 -1.18 28.11
C TYR A 209 5.18 -0.27 28.11
N LEU A 210 4.35 -0.39 27.09
CA LEU A 210 3.09 0.35 26.92
C LEU A 210 1.88 -0.59 27.07
N SER A 211 0.67 -0.01 27.15
CA SER A 211 -0.55 -0.77 26.96
C SER A 211 -0.84 -0.95 25.44
N PRO A 212 -1.50 -2.05 25.03
CA PRO A 212 -1.93 -2.24 23.64
C PRO A 212 -2.79 -1.07 23.11
N LEU A 213 -3.64 -0.50 23.98
CA LEU A 213 -4.46 0.66 23.66
C LEU A 213 -3.62 1.92 23.39
N THR A 214 -2.59 2.14 24.20
CA THR A 214 -1.64 3.25 24.00
C THR A 214 -0.89 3.09 22.69
N THR A 215 -0.42 1.89 22.38
CA THR A 215 0.25 1.60 21.11
C THR A 215 -0.67 1.84 19.92
N LYS A 216 -1.93 1.38 19.98
CA LYS A 216 -2.93 1.65 18.94
C LYS A 216 -3.13 3.16 18.72
N THR A 217 -3.18 3.94 19.81
CA THR A 217 -3.30 5.41 19.75
C THR A 217 -2.08 6.04 19.07
N HIS A 218 -0.85 5.61 19.40
CA HIS A 218 0.36 6.09 18.73
C HIS A 218 0.34 5.78 17.23
N VAL A 219 0.01 4.55 16.85
CA VAL A 219 -0.08 4.15 15.42
C VAL A 219 -1.11 5.01 14.69
N SER A 220 -2.29 5.25 15.29
CA SER A 220 -3.32 6.11 14.71
C SER A 220 -2.86 7.56 14.53
N HIS A 221 -2.16 8.12 15.53
CA HIS A 221 -1.61 9.47 15.43
C HIS A 221 -0.52 9.57 14.36
N ILE A 222 0.34 8.55 14.22
CA ILE A 222 1.36 8.50 13.18
C ILE A 222 0.70 8.47 11.80
N MET A 223 -0.33 7.63 11.60
CA MET A 223 -1.09 7.57 10.34
C MET A 223 -1.66 8.95 9.99
N THR A 224 -2.29 9.63 10.93
CA THR A 224 -2.84 10.97 10.71
C THR A 224 -1.77 12.00 10.36
N LYS A 225 -0.63 11.99 11.08
CA LYS A 225 0.45 12.97 10.88
C LYS A 225 1.21 12.77 9.57
N LEU A 226 1.34 11.54 9.11
CA LEU A 226 2.06 11.19 7.89
C LEU A 226 1.12 10.99 6.68
N ASP A 227 -0.19 11.24 6.87
CA ASP A 227 -1.22 11.04 5.84
C ASP A 227 -1.21 9.62 5.27
N ALA A 228 -1.03 8.64 6.15
CA ALA A 228 -1.01 7.23 5.80
C ALA A 228 -2.42 6.64 5.95
N ARG A 229 -2.92 5.96 4.90
CA ARG A 229 -4.26 5.37 4.89
C ARG A 229 -4.42 4.16 5.80
N ASP A 230 -3.32 3.45 6.02
CA ASP A 230 -3.27 2.23 6.81
C ASP A 230 -1.84 1.92 7.26
N ARG A 231 -1.70 0.82 8.00
CA ARG A 231 -0.42 0.37 8.54
C ARG A 231 0.60 -0.01 7.45
N ALA A 232 0.16 -0.51 6.27
CA ALA A 232 1.06 -0.86 5.20
C ALA A 232 1.77 0.38 4.63
N GLN A 233 1.05 1.49 4.55
CA GLN A 233 1.64 2.78 4.15
C GLN A 233 2.68 3.27 5.15
N LEU A 234 2.49 3.03 6.46
CA LEU A 234 3.50 3.36 7.46
C LEU A 234 4.81 2.58 7.24
N VAL A 235 4.71 1.30 6.86
CA VAL A 235 5.88 0.48 6.53
C VAL A 235 6.63 1.10 5.33
N ILE A 236 5.92 1.43 4.25
CA ILE A 236 6.52 2.08 3.07
C ILE A 236 7.22 3.39 3.45
N ILE A 237 6.53 4.26 4.20
CA ILE A 237 7.08 5.55 4.64
C ILE A 237 8.36 5.36 5.47
N ALA A 238 8.39 4.40 6.39
CA ALA A 238 9.56 4.14 7.22
C ALA A 238 10.78 3.71 6.41
N TYR A 239 10.59 2.85 5.39
CA TYR A 239 11.68 2.44 4.50
C TYR A 239 12.09 3.54 3.51
N GLU A 240 11.15 4.24 2.88
CA GLU A 240 11.44 5.31 1.92
C GLU A 240 12.11 6.52 2.59
N SER A 241 11.80 6.80 3.86
CA SER A 241 12.45 7.86 4.63
C SER A 241 13.84 7.48 5.18
N GLY A 242 14.24 6.21 5.04
CA GLY A 242 15.49 5.70 5.61
C GLY A 242 15.48 5.54 7.14
N LEU A 243 14.30 5.62 7.78
CA LEU A 243 14.17 5.38 9.22
C LEU A 243 14.55 3.94 9.58
N VAL A 244 14.23 3.00 8.71
CA VAL A 244 14.61 1.60 8.82
C VAL A 244 15.39 1.21 7.57
N VAL A 245 16.55 0.57 7.77
CA VAL A 245 17.40 0.07 6.68
C VAL A 245 17.35 -1.46 6.72
N PRO A 246 17.04 -2.12 5.60
CA PRO A 246 17.01 -3.57 5.53
C PRO A 246 18.36 -4.20 5.95
N GLY A 247 18.32 -5.20 6.83
CA GLY A 247 19.54 -5.92 7.26
C GLY A 247 20.32 -5.27 8.40
N VAL A 248 19.93 -4.11 8.89
CA VAL A 248 20.47 -3.51 10.11
C VAL A 248 19.42 -3.68 11.22
N THR A 249 19.51 -4.78 11.94
CA THR A 249 18.70 -4.95 13.16
C THR A 249 19.29 -3.97 14.19
N GLY A 250 18.53 -2.94 14.54
CA GLY A 250 18.89 -2.06 15.65
C GLY A 250 19.01 -2.86 16.93
N ILE A 251 20.11 -2.65 17.62
CA ILE A 251 20.48 -3.27 18.93
C ILE A 251 19.48 -2.84 20.00
#